data_b4629655dbe1da676a6189263b504079
#
_entry.id   b4629655dbe1da676a6189263b504079
#
_cell.length_a   1.000
_cell.length_b   1.000
_cell.length_c   1.000
_cell.angle_alpha   90.00
_cell.angle_beta   90.00
_cell.angle_gamma   90.00
#
_symmetry.space_group_name_H-M   'P 1'
#
loop_
_entity.id
_entity.type
_entity.pdbx_description
1 polymer ?
#
loop_
_entity_poly.entity_id
_entity_poly.type
_entity_poly.pdbx_seq_one_letter_code
_entity_poly.pdbx_strand_id
1 'polypeptide(L)'
;MAKGGREGFRNLVFTKLRENPALGKVAPAFLYRTLGRTLPEGMQNAAALWAVCHQHVIANRISVEAAGVAGEGMALGDNLFDAILAGPSAVIMSKEDWPDVWQRTPGGRVNFDLPEMLEAAAQLNSENPQETTAEFPFLLSAGERRDFTANTILRNPAWRRKDKEGALYINPDDAARLNLGDGSNASITTARGALDVVVAINDRMQRGHISIPNGLGLDYPDEQGNMKTTGAAPNELTSTDLADKYFGTPWHKSVPVRVEAIG
;
A
#
# COMPACT_ATOMS: atom_id res chain seq x y z
N MET A 1 -27.12 -17.32 -12.36
CA MET A 1 -27.52 -15.90 -12.14
C MET A 1 -28.93 -15.88 -11.55
N ALA A 2 -29.23 -14.82 -10.77
CA ALA A 2 -30.57 -14.62 -10.26
C ALA A 2 -31.61 -14.54 -11.40
N LYS A 3 -32.86 -14.88 -11.12
CA LYS A 3 -33.96 -14.59 -12.05
C LYS A 3 -33.94 -13.09 -12.37
N GLY A 4 -33.82 -12.71 -13.63
CA GLY A 4 -33.71 -11.32 -14.08
C GLY A 4 -32.31 -10.89 -14.59
N GLY A 5 -31.41 -11.84 -14.83
CA GLY A 5 -30.10 -11.57 -15.41
C GLY A 5 -29.20 -10.70 -14.52
N ARG A 6 -28.37 -9.86 -15.14
CA ARG A 6 -27.43 -8.96 -14.42
C ARG A 6 -28.16 -7.90 -13.60
N GLU A 7 -29.26 -7.36 -14.11
CA GLU A 7 -30.08 -6.39 -13.37
C GLU A 7 -30.68 -6.98 -12.10
N GLY A 8 -31.26 -8.17 -12.19
CA GLY A 8 -31.80 -8.86 -11.02
C GLY A 8 -30.71 -9.19 -9.99
N PHE A 9 -29.53 -9.58 -10.46
CA PHE A 9 -28.35 -9.80 -9.60
C PHE A 9 -27.92 -8.51 -8.91
N ARG A 10 -27.78 -7.41 -9.64
CA ARG A 10 -27.45 -6.08 -9.11
C ARG A 10 -28.42 -5.67 -8.02
N ASN A 11 -29.70 -5.72 -8.31
CA ASN A 11 -30.76 -5.32 -7.37
C ASN A 11 -30.72 -6.15 -6.08
N LEU A 12 -30.50 -7.47 -6.21
CA LEU A 12 -30.34 -8.35 -5.06
C LEU A 12 -29.12 -7.97 -4.21
N VAL A 13 -27.97 -7.79 -4.83
CA VAL A 13 -26.71 -7.44 -4.12
C VAL A 13 -26.85 -6.13 -3.37
N PHE A 14 -27.34 -5.09 -4.03
CA PHE A 14 -27.49 -3.77 -3.39
C PHE A 14 -28.55 -3.77 -2.29
N THR A 15 -29.62 -4.54 -2.45
CA THR A 15 -30.61 -4.70 -1.38
C THR A 15 -29.99 -5.36 -0.17
N LYS A 16 -29.25 -6.44 -0.35
CA LYS A 16 -28.58 -7.15 0.75
C LYS A 16 -27.52 -6.32 1.44
N LEU A 17 -26.75 -5.54 0.70
CA LEU A 17 -25.75 -4.61 1.28
C LEU A 17 -26.42 -3.49 2.10
N ARG A 18 -27.59 -3.00 1.67
CA ARG A 18 -28.34 -2.01 2.48
C ARG A 18 -28.92 -2.61 3.74
N GLU A 19 -29.41 -3.85 3.68
CA GLU A 19 -29.93 -4.56 4.85
C GLU A 19 -28.82 -4.90 5.86
N ASN A 20 -27.62 -5.24 5.35
CA ASN A 20 -26.47 -5.58 6.19
C ASN A 20 -25.17 -5.09 5.54
N PRO A 21 -24.67 -3.89 5.91
CA PRO A 21 -23.42 -3.34 5.38
C PRO A 21 -22.18 -4.20 5.65
N ALA A 22 -22.20 -5.05 6.69
CA ALA A 22 -21.07 -5.94 7.00
C ALA A 22 -20.80 -6.96 5.89
N LEU A 23 -21.78 -7.26 5.03
CA LEU A 23 -21.60 -8.11 3.85
C LEU A 23 -20.59 -7.52 2.85
N GLY A 24 -20.32 -6.22 2.90
CA GLY A 24 -19.28 -5.58 2.09
C GLY A 24 -17.90 -6.19 2.27
N LYS A 25 -17.57 -6.66 3.47
CA LYS A 25 -16.28 -7.32 3.78
C LYS A 25 -16.08 -8.64 3.01
N VAL A 26 -17.15 -9.35 2.70
CA VAL A 26 -17.12 -10.64 1.97
C VAL A 26 -17.53 -10.50 0.50
N ALA A 27 -17.89 -9.29 0.06
CA ALA A 27 -18.35 -9.03 -1.29
C ALA A 27 -17.38 -9.54 -2.39
N PRO A 28 -16.05 -9.34 -2.29
CA PRO A 28 -15.13 -9.86 -3.31
C PRO A 28 -15.21 -11.37 -3.48
N ALA A 29 -15.25 -12.13 -2.40
CA ALA A 29 -15.36 -13.60 -2.46
C ALA A 29 -16.73 -14.04 -2.99
N PHE A 30 -17.79 -13.35 -2.63
CA PHE A 30 -19.13 -13.59 -3.14
C PHE A 30 -19.22 -13.33 -4.65
N LEU A 31 -18.69 -12.19 -5.12
CA LEU A 31 -18.67 -11.82 -6.52
C LEU A 31 -17.84 -12.79 -7.36
N TYR A 32 -16.67 -13.20 -6.86
CA TYR A 32 -15.85 -14.22 -7.50
C TYR A 32 -16.63 -15.54 -7.73
N ARG A 33 -17.34 -16.00 -6.70
CA ARG A 33 -18.09 -17.29 -6.75
C ARG A 33 -19.40 -17.23 -7.54
N THR A 34 -19.91 -16.03 -7.79
CA THR A 34 -21.19 -15.81 -8.49
C THR A 34 -20.97 -15.20 -9.87
N LEU A 35 -20.74 -13.90 -9.94
CA LEU A 35 -20.52 -13.16 -11.18
C LEU A 35 -19.26 -13.67 -11.92
N GLY A 36 -18.18 -14.00 -11.20
CA GLY A 36 -16.94 -14.50 -11.78
C GLY A 36 -17.14 -15.76 -12.64
N ARG A 37 -18.09 -16.62 -12.29
CA ARG A 37 -18.42 -17.82 -13.08
C ARG A 37 -19.08 -17.51 -14.42
N THR A 38 -19.53 -16.30 -14.64
CA THR A 38 -20.15 -15.85 -15.90
C THR A 38 -19.18 -15.07 -16.78
N LEU A 39 -17.98 -14.80 -16.28
CA LEU A 39 -16.92 -14.14 -17.03
C LEU A 39 -16.11 -15.14 -17.85
N PRO A 40 -15.39 -14.68 -18.88
CA PRO A 40 -14.49 -15.54 -19.64
C PRO A 40 -13.48 -16.27 -18.75
N GLU A 41 -13.01 -17.42 -19.23
CA GLU A 41 -12.00 -18.23 -18.53
C GLU A 41 -10.76 -17.36 -18.23
N GLY A 42 -10.23 -17.47 -17.00
CA GLY A 42 -9.11 -16.67 -16.51
C GLY A 42 -9.47 -15.28 -15.98
N MET A 43 -10.70 -14.80 -16.21
CA MET A 43 -11.14 -13.46 -15.79
C MET A 43 -11.99 -13.44 -14.52
N GLN A 44 -12.15 -14.55 -13.82
CA GLN A 44 -13.04 -14.67 -12.64
C GLN A 44 -12.70 -13.63 -11.55
N ASN A 45 -11.41 -13.30 -11.38
CA ASN A 45 -10.95 -12.29 -10.42
C ASN A 45 -11.47 -10.89 -10.73
N ALA A 46 -11.73 -10.60 -12.00
CA ALA A 46 -12.25 -9.29 -12.42
C ALA A 46 -13.66 -9.02 -11.86
N ALA A 47 -14.39 -10.05 -11.39
CA ALA A 47 -15.70 -9.85 -10.78
C ALA A 47 -15.71 -8.85 -9.62
N ALA A 48 -14.60 -8.69 -8.89
CA ALA A 48 -14.47 -7.71 -7.82
C ALA A 48 -14.57 -6.26 -8.35
N LEU A 49 -14.09 -6.01 -9.59
CA LEU A 49 -14.15 -4.68 -10.22
C LEU A 49 -15.59 -4.23 -10.46
N TRP A 50 -16.54 -5.16 -10.59
CA TRP A 50 -17.93 -4.80 -10.76
C TRP A 50 -18.46 -3.92 -9.60
N ALA A 51 -18.15 -4.28 -8.37
CA ALA A 51 -18.54 -3.47 -7.21
C ALA A 51 -17.82 -2.11 -7.21
N VAL A 52 -16.55 -2.10 -7.58
CA VAL A 52 -15.74 -0.86 -7.68
C VAL A 52 -16.32 0.05 -8.76
N CYS A 53 -16.72 -0.48 -9.92
CA CYS A 53 -17.37 0.30 -10.99
C CYS A 53 -18.66 0.97 -10.49
N HIS A 54 -19.49 0.23 -9.77
CA HIS A 54 -20.71 0.81 -9.19
C HIS A 54 -20.41 1.90 -8.15
N GLN A 55 -19.43 1.70 -7.27
CA GLN A 55 -19.01 2.73 -6.32
C GLN A 55 -18.47 3.96 -7.03
N HIS A 56 -17.66 3.77 -8.08
CA HIS A 56 -17.11 4.86 -8.87
C HIS A 56 -18.20 5.66 -9.56
N VAL A 57 -19.19 5.00 -10.17
CA VAL A 57 -20.35 5.68 -10.79
C VAL A 57 -21.16 6.48 -9.78
N ILE A 58 -21.39 5.95 -8.58
CA ILE A 58 -22.12 6.69 -7.53
C ILE A 58 -21.40 8.01 -7.19
N ALA A 59 -20.06 7.97 -7.08
CA ALA A 59 -19.26 9.12 -6.71
C ALA A 59 -18.95 10.07 -7.88
N ASN A 60 -18.87 9.56 -9.12
CA ASN A 60 -18.32 10.29 -10.26
C ASN A 60 -19.20 10.16 -11.52
N ARG A 61 -20.52 10.17 -11.34
CA ARG A 61 -21.50 9.94 -12.42
C ARG A 61 -21.25 10.80 -13.65
N ILE A 62 -21.07 12.10 -13.45
CA ILE A 62 -20.87 13.06 -14.54
C ILE A 62 -19.64 12.72 -15.38
N SER A 63 -18.55 12.31 -14.74
CA SER A 63 -17.31 11.91 -15.42
C SER A 63 -17.49 10.64 -16.24
N VAL A 64 -18.26 9.67 -15.73
CA VAL A 64 -18.54 8.41 -16.44
C VAL A 64 -19.43 8.64 -17.65
N GLU A 65 -20.45 9.48 -17.52
CA GLU A 65 -21.31 9.90 -18.64
C GLU A 65 -20.52 10.68 -19.70
N ALA A 66 -19.64 11.59 -19.27
CA ALA A 66 -18.77 12.35 -20.18
C ALA A 66 -17.74 11.46 -20.90
N ALA A 67 -17.35 10.33 -20.32
CA ALA A 67 -16.52 9.31 -20.96
C ALA A 67 -17.26 8.53 -22.07
N GLY A 68 -18.56 8.77 -22.25
CA GLY A 68 -19.38 8.09 -23.25
C GLY A 68 -19.82 6.68 -22.88
N VAL A 69 -19.76 6.32 -21.60
CA VAL A 69 -20.31 5.05 -21.12
C VAL A 69 -21.81 5.08 -21.24
N ALA A 70 -22.38 4.13 -21.96
CA ALA A 70 -23.81 4.06 -22.22
C ALA A 70 -24.62 3.71 -20.96
N GLY A 71 -25.89 4.11 -20.93
CA GLY A 71 -26.84 3.75 -19.88
C GLY A 71 -27.12 4.87 -18.88
N GLU A 72 -28.05 4.59 -17.98
CA GLU A 72 -28.50 5.55 -16.96
C GLU A 72 -28.54 4.89 -15.58
N GLY A 73 -28.42 5.71 -14.53
CA GLY A 73 -28.53 5.26 -13.15
C GLY A 73 -27.54 4.14 -12.82
N MET A 74 -28.04 3.07 -12.22
CA MET A 74 -27.20 1.93 -11.84
C MET A 74 -26.70 1.08 -13.01
N ALA A 75 -27.31 1.19 -14.20
CA ALA A 75 -26.82 0.50 -15.40
C ALA A 75 -25.45 1.03 -15.86
N LEU A 76 -25.12 2.29 -15.56
CA LEU A 76 -23.79 2.83 -15.83
C LEU A 76 -22.67 2.03 -15.18
N GLY A 77 -22.87 1.50 -13.97
CA GLY A 77 -21.87 0.67 -13.29
C GLY A 77 -21.64 -0.67 -13.99
N ASP A 78 -22.72 -1.31 -14.47
CA ASP A 78 -22.61 -2.53 -15.29
C ASP A 78 -21.89 -2.25 -16.60
N ASN A 79 -22.27 -1.18 -17.30
CA ASN A 79 -21.71 -0.83 -18.60
C ASN A 79 -20.26 -0.34 -18.50
N LEU A 80 -19.89 0.36 -17.42
CA LEU A 80 -18.50 0.71 -17.13
C LEU A 80 -17.66 -0.55 -16.91
N PHE A 81 -18.17 -1.50 -16.15
CA PHE A 81 -17.51 -2.79 -15.94
C PHE A 81 -17.29 -3.53 -17.27
N ASP A 82 -18.30 -3.60 -18.13
CA ASP A 82 -18.21 -4.24 -19.45
C ASP A 82 -17.22 -3.51 -20.35
N ALA A 83 -17.21 -2.17 -20.35
CA ALA A 83 -16.26 -1.37 -21.12
C ALA A 83 -14.81 -1.60 -20.68
N ILE A 84 -14.57 -1.74 -19.37
CA ILE A 84 -13.23 -2.07 -18.84
C ILE A 84 -12.81 -3.47 -19.28
N LEU A 85 -13.71 -4.46 -19.23
CA LEU A 85 -13.38 -5.83 -19.64
C LEU A 85 -13.15 -5.96 -21.15
N ALA A 86 -13.88 -5.19 -21.96
CA ALA A 86 -13.74 -5.18 -23.41
C ALA A 86 -12.55 -4.38 -23.91
N GLY A 87 -12.05 -3.43 -23.12
CA GLY A 87 -10.97 -2.54 -23.49
C GLY A 87 -9.59 -3.20 -23.32
N PRO A 88 -8.65 -2.95 -24.25
CA PRO A 88 -7.29 -3.52 -24.17
C PRO A 88 -6.46 -2.88 -23.04
N SER A 89 -6.83 -1.71 -22.55
CA SER A 89 -6.03 -0.94 -21.59
C SER A 89 -6.87 -0.28 -20.51
N ALA A 90 -7.78 0.63 -20.87
CA ALA A 90 -8.55 1.45 -19.94
C ALA A 90 -9.74 2.13 -20.61
N VAL A 91 -10.67 2.63 -19.78
CA VAL A 91 -11.68 3.59 -20.18
C VAL A 91 -11.17 4.99 -19.86
N ILE A 92 -11.08 5.85 -20.87
CA ILE A 92 -10.62 7.23 -20.71
C ILE A 92 -11.76 8.05 -20.12
N MET A 93 -11.64 8.48 -18.86
CA MET A 93 -12.67 9.25 -18.14
C MET A 93 -12.62 10.75 -18.41
N SER A 94 -11.49 11.28 -18.84
CA SER A 94 -11.31 12.70 -19.15
C SER A 94 -10.35 12.85 -20.34
N LYS A 95 -10.68 13.78 -21.23
CA LYS A 95 -9.85 14.20 -22.37
C LYS A 95 -9.59 15.70 -22.26
N GLU A 96 -9.35 16.16 -21.07
CA GLU A 96 -9.15 17.58 -20.80
C GLU A 96 -7.73 17.99 -21.18
N ASP A 97 -7.60 19.04 -21.97
CA ASP A 97 -6.36 19.70 -22.22
C ASP A 97 -5.95 20.59 -21.04
N TRP A 98 -4.63 20.71 -20.79
CA TRP A 98 -4.13 21.53 -19.72
C TRP A 98 -4.64 22.98 -19.71
N PRO A 99 -4.79 23.68 -20.84
CA PRO A 99 -5.41 25.01 -20.89
C PRO A 99 -6.81 25.07 -20.29
N ASP A 100 -7.65 24.04 -20.53
CA ASP A 100 -9.01 23.99 -20.01
C ASP A 100 -9.03 23.78 -18.49
N VAL A 101 -8.13 22.93 -17.97
CA VAL A 101 -7.95 22.72 -16.53
C VAL A 101 -7.49 24.03 -15.87
N TRP A 102 -6.52 24.71 -16.48
CA TRP A 102 -5.99 25.98 -15.98
C TRP A 102 -7.05 27.08 -15.91
N GLN A 103 -7.90 27.20 -16.93
CA GLN A 103 -8.97 28.20 -16.95
C GLN A 103 -10.01 27.98 -15.84
N ARG A 104 -10.20 26.73 -15.40
CA ARG A 104 -11.10 26.38 -14.30
C ARG A 104 -10.48 26.54 -12.93
N THR A 105 -9.17 26.79 -12.86
CA THR A 105 -8.48 27.07 -11.60
C THR A 105 -8.94 28.42 -11.07
N PRO A 106 -9.40 28.52 -9.83
CA PRO A 106 -9.88 29.79 -9.27
C PRO A 106 -8.87 30.91 -9.43
N GLY A 107 -9.26 32.00 -10.07
CA GLY A 107 -8.41 33.14 -10.37
C GLY A 107 -7.30 32.89 -11.41
N GLY A 108 -7.31 31.75 -12.14
CA GLY A 108 -6.32 31.42 -13.15
C GLY A 108 -4.90 31.27 -12.61
N ARG A 109 -4.74 30.96 -11.31
CA ARG A 109 -3.45 30.82 -10.63
C ARG A 109 -3.43 29.57 -9.77
N VAL A 110 -2.27 28.93 -9.70
CA VAL A 110 -2.05 27.87 -8.71
C VAL A 110 -2.02 28.50 -7.33
N ASN A 111 -2.84 28.00 -6.44
CA ASN A 111 -2.86 28.45 -5.05
C ASN A 111 -1.84 27.63 -4.24
N PHE A 112 -0.79 28.28 -3.74
CA PHE A 112 0.18 27.71 -2.81
C PHE A 112 -0.10 28.13 -1.36
N ASP A 113 -1.07 29.02 -1.15
CA ASP A 113 -1.51 29.43 0.17
C ASP A 113 -2.55 28.42 0.67
N LEU A 114 -2.06 27.41 1.37
CA LEU A 114 -2.86 26.35 1.98
C LEU A 114 -2.82 26.55 3.51
N PRO A 115 -3.79 27.26 4.10
CA PRO A 115 -3.74 27.69 5.50
C PRO A 115 -3.46 26.55 6.49
N GLU A 116 -4.09 25.40 6.29
CA GLU A 116 -3.92 24.24 7.18
C GLU A 116 -2.50 23.68 7.14
N MET A 117 -1.86 23.69 5.97
CA MET A 117 -0.47 23.23 5.82
C MET A 117 0.53 24.25 6.34
N LEU A 118 0.26 25.55 6.17
CA LEU A 118 1.08 26.62 6.72
C LEU A 118 1.02 26.67 8.25
N GLU A 119 -0.16 26.45 8.83
CA GLU A 119 -0.32 26.32 10.27
C GLU A 119 0.45 25.12 10.81
N ALA A 120 0.34 23.96 10.17
CA ALA A 120 1.13 22.78 10.55
C ALA A 120 2.64 23.04 10.42
N ALA A 121 3.08 23.70 9.35
CA ALA A 121 4.49 24.07 9.19
C ALA A 121 4.99 25.01 10.30
N ALA A 122 4.15 25.95 10.74
CA ALA A 122 4.49 26.85 11.86
C ALA A 122 4.61 26.08 13.20
N GLN A 123 3.89 24.98 13.37
CA GLN A 123 3.92 24.16 14.57
C GLN A 123 5.16 23.25 14.65
N LEU A 124 5.86 22.97 13.54
CA LEU A 124 7.01 22.05 13.50
C LEU A 124 8.10 22.38 14.52
N ASN A 125 8.30 23.67 14.85
CA ASN A 125 9.29 24.07 15.84
C ASN A 125 8.88 23.73 17.29
N SER A 126 7.61 23.47 17.54
CA SER A 126 7.07 23.11 18.85
C SER A 126 6.74 21.62 18.97
N GLU A 127 6.77 20.90 17.85
CA GLU A 127 6.59 19.45 17.85
C GLU A 127 7.88 18.77 18.28
N ASN A 128 7.79 17.91 19.29
CA ASN A 128 8.87 16.99 19.55
C ASN A 128 8.83 15.88 18.50
N PRO A 129 9.96 15.57 17.85
CA PRO A 129 10.03 14.38 17.02
C PRO A 129 9.71 13.14 17.87
N GLN A 130 9.28 12.06 17.23
CA GLN A 130 9.10 10.79 17.93
C GLN A 130 10.38 10.45 18.71
N GLU A 131 10.29 10.53 20.03
CA GLU A 131 11.43 10.29 20.90
C GLU A 131 11.63 8.80 21.12
N THR A 132 12.90 8.41 21.20
CA THR A 132 13.26 7.09 21.72
C THR A 132 12.88 6.99 23.18
N THR A 133 12.53 5.80 23.62
CA THR A 133 12.24 5.49 25.02
C THR A 133 13.27 4.51 25.57
N ALA A 134 13.27 4.27 26.87
CA ALA A 134 14.10 3.24 27.46
C ALA A 134 13.78 1.83 26.91
N GLU A 135 12.52 1.60 26.54
CA GLU A 135 12.07 0.35 25.93
C GLU A 135 12.45 0.25 24.44
N PHE A 136 12.36 1.37 23.72
CA PHE A 136 12.66 1.47 22.29
C PHE A 136 13.75 2.53 22.04
N PRO A 137 15.04 2.18 22.29
CA PRO A 137 16.14 3.15 22.31
C PRO A 137 16.71 3.53 20.94
N PHE A 138 16.19 2.97 19.86
CA PHE A 138 16.60 3.26 18.49
C PHE A 138 15.46 3.85 17.68
N LEU A 139 15.83 4.56 16.61
CA LEU A 139 14.91 5.02 15.57
C LEU A 139 15.12 4.21 14.29
N LEU A 140 14.06 3.53 13.86
CA LEU A 140 14.05 2.78 12.61
C LEU A 140 13.64 3.69 11.44
N SER A 141 14.45 3.69 10.39
CA SER A 141 14.07 4.11 9.05
C SER A 141 13.71 2.88 8.23
N ALA A 142 12.43 2.51 8.22
CA ALA A 142 11.92 1.42 7.41
C ALA A 142 11.72 1.91 5.96
N GLY A 143 11.88 1.00 5.00
CA GLY A 143 11.60 1.28 3.61
C GLY A 143 12.70 2.01 2.85
N GLU A 144 13.95 1.89 3.27
CA GLU A 144 15.08 2.36 2.49
C GLU A 144 15.05 1.76 1.08
N ARG A 145 15.36 2.59 0.09
CA ARG A 145 15.50 2.13 -1.29
C ARG A 145 16.90 1.61 -1.54
N ARG A 146 16.97 0.37 -1.98
CA ARG A 146 18.18 -0.29 -2.47
C ARG A 146 17.98 -0.75 -3.90
N ASP A 147 18.98 -1.30 -4.56
CA ASP A 147 18.96 -1.62 -6.00
C ASP A 147 17.78 -2.49 -6.46
N PHE A 148 17.23 -3.29 -5.56
CA PHE A 148 16.19 -4.29 -5.84
C PHE A 148 14.93 -4.12 -4.97
N THR A 149 14.71 -2.93 -4.43
CA THR A 149 13.58 -2.64 -3.54
C THR A 149 12.59 -1.67 -4.20
N ALA A 150 11.51 -1.40 -3.51
CA ALA A 150 10.42 -0.54 -3.96
C ALA A 150 9.75 -1.08 -5.24
N ASN A 151 9.94 -0.43 -6.37
CA ASN A 151 9.27 -0.78 -7.62
C ASN A 151 9.92 -1.96 -8.37
N THR A 152 11.07 -2.46 -7.88
CA THR A 152 11.79 -3.58 -8.48
C THR A 152 11.94 -4.69 -7.44
N ILE A 153 10.85 -5.37 -7.14
CA ILE A 153 10.81 -6.41 -6.13
C ILE A 153 11.38 -7.71 -6.72
N LEU A 154 12.57 -8.08 -6.29
CA LEU A 154 13.19 -9.37 -6.61
C LEU A 154 13.03 -10.30 -5.40
N ARG A 155 12.01 -11.15 -5.42
CA ARG A 155 11.70 -12.06 -4.31
C ARG A 155 12.80 -13.11 -4.12
N ASN A 156 13.25 -13.75 -5.20
CA ASN A 156 14.29 -14.76 -5.15
C ASN A 156 15.66 -14.12 -4.90
N PRO A 157 16.34 -14.45 -3.76
CA PRO A 157 17.63 -13.87 -3.41
C PRO A 157 18.76 -14.25 -4.39
N ALA A 158 18.63 -15.34 -5.13
CA ALA A 158 19.62 -15.73 -6.15
C ALA A 158 19.75 -14.68 -7.28
N TRP A 159 18.72 -13.89 -7.51
CA TRP A 159 18.72 -12.83 -8.52
C TRP A 159 19.27 -11.50 -8.00
N ARG A 160 19.52 -11.40 -6.69
CA ARG A 160 20.09 -10.21 -6.06
C ARG A 160 21.61 -10.31 -6.05
N ARG A 161 22.29 -9.29 -6.56
CA ARG A 161 23.75 -9.27 -6.62
C ARG A 161 24.38 -8.90 -5.28
N LYS A 162 23.75 -8.00 -4.53
CA LYS A 162 24.20 -7.51 -3.23
C LYS A 162 23.06 -7.58 -2.23
N ASP A 163 23.41 -7.60 -0.94
CA ASP A 163 22.44 -7.53 0.15
C ASP A 163 21.24 -8.47 -0.05
N LYS A 164 21.54 -9.75 -0.23
CA LYS A 164 20.56 -10.78 -0.58
C LYS A 164 19.43 -10.90 0.43
N GLU A 165 19.78 -10.70 1.71
CA GLU A 165 18.84 -10.82 2.83
C GLU A 165 18.15 -9.50 3.20
N GLY A 166 18.57 -8.38 2.63
CA GLY A 166 18.03 -7.07 3.02
C GLY A 166 18.40 -6.70 4.45
N ALA A 167 19.70 -6.71 4.75
CA ALA A 167 20.21 -6.59 6.09
C ALA A 167 19.80 -5.28 6.79
N LEU A 168 19.68 -5.36 8.12
CA LEU A 168 19.57 -4.22 9.02
C LEU A 168 20.89 -3.45 9.05
N TYR A 169 20.93 -2.21 8.62
CA TYR A 169 22.07 -1.33 8.78
C TYR A 169 22.09 -0.72 10.17
N ILE A 170 23.22 -0.85 10.86
CA ILE A 170 23.46 -0.34 12.21
C ILE A 170 24.85 0.29 12.29
N ASN A 171 24.98 1.33 13.14
CA ASN A 171 26.26 1.96 13.44
C ASN A 171 27.21 0.98 14.16
N PRO A 172 28.54 0.98 13.87
CA PRO A 172 29.51 0.08 14.50
C PRO A 172 29.52 0.12 16.04
N ASP A 173 29.38 1.30 16.64
CA ASP A 173 29.42 1.45 18.10
C ASP A 173 28.12 0.89 18.74
N ASP A 174 26.99 1.05 18.07
CA ASP A 174 25.73 0.49 18.51
C ASP A 174 25.73 -1.03 18.38
N ALA A 175 26.27 -1.56 17.28
CA ALA A 175 26.44 -3.00 17.07
C ALA A 175 27.33 -3.60 18.17
N ALA A 176 28.48 -2.98 18.45
CA ALA A 176 29.38 -3.42 19.50
C ALA A 176 28.70 -3.44 20.89
N ARG A 177 27.91 -2.41 21.21
CA ARG A 177 27.15 -2.32 22.46
C ARG A 177 26.12 -3.44 22.62
N LEU A 178 25.56 -3.91 21.50
CA LEU A 178 24.58 -4.98 21.46
C LEU A 178 25.20 -6.37 21.24
N ASN A 179 26.53 -6.48 21.19
CA ASN A 179 27.26 -7.70 20.84
C ASN A 179 26.85 -8.28 19.49
N LEU A 180 26.58 -7.41 18.52
CA LEU A 180 26.23 -7.78 17.14
C LEU A 180 27.44 -7.62 16.23
N GLY A 181 27.72 -8.66 15.44
CA GLY A 181 28.70 -8.61 14.37
C GLY A 181 28.04 -8.46 13.00
N ASP A 182 28.84 -8.21 11.99
CA ASP A 182 28.39 -8.24 10.60
C ASP A 182 27.89 -9.65 10.23
N GLY A 183 26.70 -9.78 9.69
CA GLY A 183 26.05 -11.06 9.41
C GLY A 183 25.38 -11.75 10.61
N SER A 184 25.42 -11.17 11.82
CA SER A 184 24.67 -11.69 12.98
C SER A 184 23.17 -11.60 12.75
N ASN A 185 22.43 -12.47 13.44
CA ASN A 185 20.97 -12.36 13.51
C ASN A 185 20.56 -11.46 14.68
N ALA A 186 19.56 -10.63 14.45
CA ALA A 186 18.98 -9.77 15.46
C ALA A 186 17.44 -9.75 15.33
N SER A 187 16.77 -9.54 16.45
CA SER A 187 15.34 -9.21 16.45
C SER A 187 15.17 -7.71 16.59
N ILE A 188 14.31 -7.13 15.77
CA ILE A 188 13.86 -5.74 15.89
C ILE A 188 12.40 -5.73 16.33
N THR A 189 12.10 -4.98 17.37
CA THR A 189 10.77 -4.94 18.00
C THR A 189 10.28 -3.50 18.07
N THR A 190 9.05 -3.27 17.64
CA THR A 190 8.31 -2.01 17.81
C THR A 190 7.08 -2.24 18.68
N ALA A 191 6.35 -1.20 19.02
CA ALA A 191 5.06 -1.32 19.71
C ALA A 191 4.04 -2.18 18.93
N ARG A 192 4.22 -2.37 17.63
CA ARG A 192 3.31 -3.15 16.78
C ARG A 192 3.70 -4.62 16.67
N GLY A 193 4.98 -4.92 16.56
CA GLY A 193 5.42 -6.29 16.28
C GLY A 193 6.94 -6.42 16.27
N ALA A 194 7.41 -7.61 15.95
CA ALA A 194 8.82 -7.94 15.89
C ALA A 194 9.16 -8.71 14.60
N LEU A 195 10.40 -8.54 14.12
CA LEU A 195 10.95 -9.23 12.97
C LEU A 195 12.40 -9.63 13.22
N ASP A 196 12.78 -10.78 12.72
CA ASP A 196 14.17 -11.23 12.71
C ASP A 196 14.86 -10.75 11.44
N VAL A 197 16.10 -10.29 11.57
CA VAL A 197 16.88 -9.66 10.50
C VAL A 197 18.34 -10.07 10.57
N VAL A 198 19.01 -10.06 9.43
CA VAL A 198 20.48 -10.15 9.37
C VAL A 198 21.05 -8.73 9.52
N VAL A 199 22.11 -8.60 10.30
CA VAL A 199 22.78 -7.32 10.58
C VAL A 199 23.87 -7.05 9.54
N ALA A 200 23.99 -5.82 9.09
CA ALA A 200 25.13 -5.30 8.36
C ALA A 200 25.65 -4.02 9.04
N ILE A 201 26.91 -4.04 9.43
CA ILE A 201 27.55 -2.89 10.06
C ILE A 201 27.81 -1.82 9.00
N ASN A 202 27.37 -0.60 9.25
CA ASN A 202 27.50 0.51 8.32
C ASN A 202 27.95 1.77 9.06
N ASP A 203 29.14 2.24 8.77
CA ASP A 203 29.75 3.43 9.37
C ASP A 203 29.06 4.76 8.98
N ARG A 204 28.23 4.74 7.95
CA ARG A 204 27.38 5.88 7.57
C ARG A 204 26.12 6.02 8.41
N MET A 205 25.75 5.00 9.16
CA MET A 205 24.60 5.08 10.05
C MET A 205 24.92 5.97 11.24
N GLN A 206 24.03 6.87 11.56
CA GLN A 206 24.09 7.66 12.78
C GLN A 206 23.84 6.76 13.99
N ARG A 207 24.50 7.01 15.11
CA ARG A 207 24.23 6.30 16.38
C ARG A 207 22.76 6.47 16.79
N GLY A 208 22.18 5.42 17.32
CA GLY A 208 20.77 5.37 17.68
C GLY A 208 19.81 5.25 16.51
N HIS A 209 20.31 5.17 15.27
CA HIS A 209 19.50 5.00 14.06
C HIS A 209 19.83 3.67 13.37
N ILE A 210 18.79 3.02 12.89
CA ILE A 210 18.88 1.79 12.11
C ILE A 210 18.03 1.88 10.84
N SER A 211 18.34 1.09 9.84
CA SER A 211 17.61 1.11 8.57
C SER A 211 17.44 -0.31 8.01
N ILE A 212 16.24 -0.59 7.52
CA ILE A 212 15.94 -1.80 6.73
C ILE A 212 15.31 -1.43 5.40
N PRO A 213 15.55 -2.20 4.32
CA PRO A 213 14.94 -1.95 3.02
C PRO A 213 13.49 -2.42 2.99
N ASN A 214 12.73 -1.90 2.04
CA ASN A 214 11.40 -2.40 1.71
C ASN A 214 11.44 -3.43 0.56
N GLY A 215 10.31 -4.07 0.29
CA GLY A 215 10.16 -5.01 -0.83
C GLY A 215 10.72 -6.41 -0.55
N LEU A 216 10.97 -6.72 0.71
CA LEU A 216 11.44 -8.03 1.19
C LEU A 216 10.40 -8.65 2.13
N GLY A 217 10.68 -9.84 2.67
CA GLY A 217 9.72 -10.59 3.48
C GLY A 217 8.56 -11.15 2.66
N LEU A 218 8.78 -11.43 1.38
CA LEU A 218 7.79 -11.98 0.46
C LEU A 218 8.16 -13.41 0.07
N ASP A 219 7.13 -14.25 -0.02
CA ASP A 219 7.31 -15.64 -0.40
C ASP A 219 7.73 -15.79 -1.87
N TYR A 220 8.62 -16.73 -2.12
CA TYR A 220 9.03 -17.16 -3.45
C TYR A 220 9.24 -18.68 -3.48
N PRO A 221 8.98 -19.35 -4.63
CA PRO A 221 9.29 -20.76 -4.78
C PRO A 221 10.81 -20.97 -4.97
N ASP A 222 11.39 -21.95 -4.24
CA ASP A 222 12.76 -22.44 -4.52
C ASP A 222 12.76 -23.34 -5.77
N GLU A 223 13.93 -23.88 -6.11
CA GLU A 223 14.08 -24.76 -7.28
C GLU A 223 13.26 -26.05 -7.20
N GLN A 224 12.89 -26.48 -6.01
CA GLN A 224 12.05 -27.65 -5.76
C GLN A 224 10.56 -27.30 -5.66
N GLY A 225 10.19 -26.00 -5.79
CA GLY A 225 8.83 -25.50 -5.68
C GLY A 225 8.34 -25.26 -4.25
N ASN A 226 9.20 -25.41 -3.23
CA ASN A 226 8.83 -25.07 -1.85
C ASN A 226 8.84 -23.58 -1.64
N MET A 227 7.82 -23.06 -0.95
CA MET A 227 7.74 -21.64 -0.63
C MET A 227 8.75 -21.27 0.46
N LYS A 228 9.54 -20.24 0.21
CA LYS A 228 10.52 -19.65 1.13
C LYS A 228 10.34 -18.15 1.20
N THR A 229 10.69 -17.57 2.34
CA THR A 229 10.69 -16.12 2.56
C THR A 229 12.13 -15.66 2.79
N THR A 230 12.49 -14.49 2.25
CA THR A 230 13.81 -13.90 2.46
C THR A 230 13.68 -12.45 2.88
N GLY A 231 14.44 -12.06 3.88
CA GLY A 231 14.44 -10.73 4.48
C GLY A 231 13.17 -10.43 5.27
N ALA A 232 13.03 -9.22 5.73
CA ALA A 232 11.96 -8.76 6.60
C ALA A 232 11.00 -7.80 5.89
N ALA A 233 9.72 -7.89 6.21
CA ALA A 233 8.68 -6.98 5.71
C ALA A 233 8.50 -5.79 6.68
N PRO A 234 9.05 -4.59 6.38
CA PRO A 234 9.00 -3.47 7.34
C PRO A 234 7.59 -3.03 7.69
N ASN A 235 6.60 -3.33 6.86
CA ASN A 235 5.20 -3.02 7.14
C ASN A 235 4.64 -3.76 8.37
N GLU A 236 5.27 -4.82 8.82
CA GLU A 236 4.89 -5.52 10.05
C GLU A 236 5.34 -4.77 11.30
N LEU A 237 6.28 -3.84 11.16
CA LEU A 237 6.81 -3.00 12.24
C LEU A 237 6.12 -1.62 12.33
N THR A 238 5.37 -1.22 11.30
CA THR A 238 4.75 0.11 11.21
C THR A 238 3.24 0.03 11.38
N SER A 239 2.62 1.08 11.94
CA SER A 239 1.18 1.15 12.16
C SER A 239 0.53 2.20 11.29
N THR A 240 -0.69 1.92 10.82
CA THR A 240 -1.56 2.91 10.17
C THR A 240 -2.16 3.92 11.14
N ASP A 241 -2.08 3.67 12.45
CA ASP A 241 -2.51 4.62 13.48
C ASP A 241 -1.59 5.86 13.53
N LEU A 242 -0.34 5.68 13.06
CA LEU A 242 0.64 6.75 12.89
C LEU A 242 0.75 7.07 11.41
N ALA A 243 0.01 8.06 10.96
CA ALA A 243 -0.03 8.46 9.56
C ALA A 243 0.04 9.98 9.41
N ASP A 244 0.47 10.43 8.25
CA ASP A 244 0.41 11.83 7.88
C ASP A 244 -1.03 12.35 7.89
N LYS A 245 -1.23 13.51 8.50
CA LYS A 245 -2.55 14.12 8.72
C LYS A 245 -3.27 14.46 7.42
N TYR A 246 -2.54 14.79 6.36
CA TYR A 246 -3.10 15.30 5.11
C TYR A 246 -3.28 14.20 4.06
N PHE A 247 -2.30 13.31 3.94
CA PHE A 247 -2.26 12.29 2.90
C PHE A 247 -2.51 10.88 3.42
N GLY A 248 -2.59 10.71 4.74
CA GLY A 248 -2.81 9.39 5.35
C GLY A 248 -1.66 8.41 5.11
N THR A 249 -0.46 8.91 4.74
CA THR A 249 0.70 8.05 4.51
C THR A 249 1.22 7.53 5.85
N PRO A 250 1.26 6.21 6.08
CA PRO A 250 1.81 5.65 7.32
C PRO A 250 3.26 6.06 7.52
N TRP A 251 3.64 6.36 8.75
CA TRP A 251 5.02 6.66 9.08
C TRP A 251 5.85 5.40 9.05
N HIS A 252 6.87 5.38 8.20
CA HIS A 252 7.85 4.31 8.15
C HIS A 252 9.26 4.79 8.49
N LYS A 253 9.41 6.04 8.89
CA LYS A 253 10.67 6.61 9.35
C LYS A 253 10.49 7.16 10.75
N SER A 254 11.58 7.20 11.51
CA SER A 254 11.56 7.64 12.89
C SER A 254 10.64 6.79 13.78
N VAL A 255 10.57 5.48 13.53
CA VAL A 255 9.78 4.55 14.34
C VAL A 255 10.62 4.08 15.52
N PRO A 256 10.18 4.31 16.79
CA PRO A 256 10.90 3.82 17.95
C PRO A 256 10.99 2.29 17.97
N VAL A 257 12.18 1.75 18.25
CA VAL A 257 12.44 0.32 18.10
C VAL A 257 13.52 -0.15 19.07
N ARG A 258 13.43 -1.43 19.49
CA ARG A 258 14.46 -2.16 20.20
C ARG A 258 15.13 -3.14 19.26
N VAL A 259 16.45 -3.31 19.44
CA VAL A 259 17.28 -4.28 18.72
C VAL A 259 17.93 -5.21 19.74
N GLU A 260 17.80 -6.51 19.53
CA GLU A 260 18.34 -7.54 20.41
C GLU A 260 19.04 -8.61 19.58
N ALA A 261 20.19 -9.09 20.05
CA ALA A 261 20.87 -10.22 19.43
C ALA A 261 20.03 -11.50 19.62
N ILE A 262 19.94 -12.29 18.56
CA ILE A 262 19.38 -13.64 18.61
C ILE A 262 20.56 -14.61 18.62
N GLY A 263 20.57 -15.48 19.63
CA GLY A 263 21.62 -16.50 19.82
C GLY A 263 21.53 -17.63 18.80
#